data_3ca1d03f81f41ed7a0df5d985636debb
#
_entry.id   3ca1d03f81f41ed7a0df5d985636debb
#
_cell.length_a   1.000
_cell.length_b   1.000
_cell.length_c   1.000
_cell.angle_alpha   90.00
_cell.angle_beta   90.00
_cell.angle_gamma   90.00
#
_symmetry.space_group_name_H-M   'P 1'
#
loop_
_entity.id
_entity.type
_entity.pdbx_description
1 polymer ?
#
loop_
_entity_poly.entity_id
_entity_poly.type
_entity_poly.pdbx_seq_one_letter_code
_entity_poly.pdbx_strand_id
1 'polypeptide(L)'
;MSEKLTEQKILGLLKANEAHIKAFGVRSLGLFGSFAHGDNTESSDLDLVVEFDKKTLDAYMDLKLFLEGLFGRPVDLVLADAIKPRLRGPILEDAVHAPGL
;
A
#
# COMPACT_ATOMS: atom_id res chain seq x y z
N MET A 1 5.66 -25.09 0.13
CA MET A 1 4.81 -24.47 1.15
C MET A 1 4.60 -23.01 0.84
N SER A 2 3.34 -22.61 0.77
CA SER A 2 3.04 -21.19 0.63
C SER A 2 3.20 -20.51 1.98
N GLU A 3 3.98 -19.43 2.02
CA GLU A 3 4.10 -18.65 3.24
C GLU A 3 2.92 -17.70 3.34
N LYS A 4 2.37 -17.58 4.55
CA LYS A 4 1.29 -16.64 4.80
C LYS A 4 1.84 -15.20 4.70
N LEU A 5 1.14 -14.35 3.98
CA LEU A 5 1.51 -12.94 3.89
C LEU A 5 1.23 -12.25 5.22
N THR A 6 2.21 -11.54 5.75
CA THR A 6 2.12 -10.83 7.02
C THR A 6 2.51 -9.37 6.83
N GLU A 7 2.18 -8.55 7.83
CA GLU A 7 2.59 -7.14 7.83
C GLU A 7 4.10 -7.00 7.59
N GLN A 8 4.89 -7.79 8.31
CA GLN A 8 6.35 -7.72 8.19
C GLN A 8 6.83 -8.06 6.79
N LYS A 9 6.25 -9.08 6.16
CA LYS A 9 6.61 -9.46 4.79
C LYS A 9 6.22 -8.37 3.81
N ILE A 10 5.04 -7.78 3.99
CA ILE A 10 4.57 -6.69 3.12
C ILE A 10 5.53 -5.52 3.21
N LEU A 11 5.84 -5.08 4.42
CA LEU A 11 6.74 -3.94 4.61
C LEU A 11 8.14 -4.23 4.08
N GLY A 12 8.62 -5.47 4.25
CA GLY A 12 9.92 -5.89 3.72
C GLY A 12 9.97 -5.83 2.20
N LEU A 13 8.92 -6.29 1.53
CA LEU A 13 8.85 -6.24 0.08
C LEU A 13 8.71 -4.82 -0.44
N LEU A 14 7.96 -3.98 0.26
CA LEU A 14 7.85 -2.56 -0.10
C LEU A 14 9.21 -1.87 0.02
N LYS A 15 9.93 -2.14 1.10
CA LYS A 15 11.27 -1.57 1.28
C LYS A 15 12.23 -2.06 0.19
N ALA A 16 12.20 -3.35 -0.12
CA ALA A 16 13.06 -3.93 -1.14
C ALA A 16 12.82 -3.32 -2.52
N ASN A 17 11.60 -2.84 -2.77
CA ASN A 17 11.20 -2.24 -4.04
C ASN A 17 11.02 -0.72 -3.94
N GLU A 18 11.57 -0.10 -2.91
CA GLU A 18 11.38 1.34 -2.64
C GLU A 18 11.73 2.21 -3.84
N ALA A 19 12.89 1.98 -4.45
CA ALA A 19 13.32 2.78 -5.59
C ALA A 19 12.36 2.64 -6.78
N HIS A 20 11.89 1.44 -7.05
CA HIS A 20 10.95 1.17 -8.12
C HIS A 20 9.61 1.87 -7.85
N ILE A 21 9.12 1.76 -6.61
CA ILE A 21 7.87 2.39 -6.19
C ILE A 21 7.97 3.91 -6.33
N LYS A 22 9.07 4.49 -5.88
CA LYS A 22 9.28 5.94 -6.00
C LYS A 22 9.38 6.39 -7.45
N ALA A 23 9.84 5.52 -8.35
CA ALA A 23 9.90 5.84 -9.77
C ALA A 23 8.53 6.05 -10.39
N PHE A 24 7.45 5.53 -9.77
CA PHE A 24 6.09 5.83 -10.19
C PHE A 24 5.61 7.22 -9.76
N GLY A 25 6.41 7.96 -9.01
CA GLY A 25 6.03 9.27 -8.49
C GLY A 25 5.40 9.22 -7.11
N VAL A 26 5.61 8.13 -6.37
CA VAL A 26 5.04 7.97 -5.03
C VAL A 26 5.79 8.82 -4.02
N ARG A 27 5.05 9.64 -3.27
CA ARG A 27 5.58 10.39 -2.13
C ARG A 27 5.52 9.55 -0.86
N SER A 28 4.42 8.84 -0.66
CA SER A 28 4.17 8.08 0.54
C SER A 28 3.29 6.88 0.21
N LEU A 29 3.58 5.73 0.82
CA LEU A 29 2.78 4.51 0.66
C LEU A 29 2.72 3.83 2.01
N GLY A 30 1.51 3.59 2.50
CA GLY A 30 1.30 2.98 3.81
C GLY A 30 0.34 1.81 3.75
N LEU A 31 0.52 0.86 4.65
CA LEU A 31 -0.34 -0.30 4.81
C LEU A 31 -1.39 0.01 5.88
N PHE A 32 -2.66 -0.22 5.57
CA PHE A 32 -3.71 -0.07 6.55
C PHE A 32 -4.71 -1.25 6.45
N GLY A 33 -5.76 -1.21 7.24
CA GLY A 33 -6.78 -2.25 7.22
C GLY A 33 -6.34 -3.53 7.91
N SER A 34 -6.89 -4.67 7.47
CA SER A 34 -6.73 -5.94 8.19
C SER A 34 -5.28 -6.38 8.34
N PHE A 35 -4.45 -6.18 7.32
CA PHE A 35 -3.03 -6.58 7.40
C PHE A 35 -2.24 -5.73 8.39
N ALA A 36 -2.60 -4.47 8.56
CA ALA A 36 -1.94 -3.60 9.53
C ALA A 36 -2.28 -3.96 10.96
N HIS A 37 -3.47 -4.53 11.18
CA HIS A 37 -3.95 -4.91 12.51
C HIS A 37 -3.81 -6.40 12.82
N GLY A 38 -3.31 -7.19 11.88
CA GLY A 38 -3.18 -8.63 12.07
C GLY A 38 -4.48 -9.41 11.98
N ASP A 39 -5.55 -8.79 11.51
CA ASP A 39 -6.88 -9.39 11.39
C ASP A 39 -7.12 -10.02 10.02
N ASN A 40 -6.08 -10.10 9.20
CA ASN A 40 -6.19 -10.61 7.83
C ASN A 40 -6.41 -12.13 7.79
N THR A 41 -7.17 -12.53 6.77
CA THR A 41 -7.33 -13.94 6.41
C THR A 41 -6.66 -14.19 5.05
N GLU A 42 -6.64 -15.45 4.60
CA GLU A 42 -6.06 -15.79 3.31
C GLU A 42 -6.76 -15.09 2.14
N SER A 43 -8.03 -14.74 2.31
CA SER A 43 -8.81 -14.06 1.28
C SER A 43 -8.87 -12.55 1.44
N SER A 44 -8.18 -11.99 2.44
CA SER A 44 -8.19 -10.53 2.64
C SER A 44 -7.49 -9.81 1.51
N ASP A 45 -8.11 -8.72 1.04
CA ASP A 45 -7.46 -7.80 0.10
C ASP A 45 -6.40 -7.00 0.85
N LEU A 46 -5.40 -6.56 0.10
CA LEU A 46 -4.33 -5.76 0.66
C LEU A 46 -4.70 -4.29 0.51
N ASP A 47 -4.86 -3.60 1.64
CA ASP A 47 -5.25 -2.18 1.66
C ASP A 47 -4.03 -1.29 1.81
N LEU A 48 -3.78 -0.47 0.79
CA LEU A 48 -2.66 0.47 0.80
C LEU A 48 -3.17 1.88 0.52
N VAL A 49 -2.60 2.86 1.22
CA VAL A 49 -2.89 4.27 0.99
C VAL A 49 -1.67 4.93 0.38
N VAL A 50 -1.88 5.69 -0.69
CA VAL A 50 -0.78 6.28 -1.46
C VAL A 50 -0.95 7.79 -1.62
N GLU A 51 0.17 8.51 -1.54
CA GLU A 51 0.26 9.90 -1.95
C GLU A 51 1.26 10.00 -3.09
N PHE A 52 0.90 10.70 -4.17
CA PHE A 52 1.78 10.93 -5.30
C PHE A 52 2.27 12.37 -5.29
N ASP A 53 3.52 12.59 -5.71
CA ASP A 53 4.03 13.94 -5.94
C ASP A 53 3.27 14.60 -7.09
N LYS A 54 3.02 13.82 -8.15
CA LYS A 54 2.22 14.26 -9.28
C LYS A 54 1.25 13.13 -9.63
N LYS A 55 0.00 13.30 -9.25
CA LYS A 55 -1.01 12.28 -9.45
C LYS A 55 -1.46 12.23 -10.90
N THR A 56 -1.34 11.07 -11.53
CA THR A 56 -1.90 10.79 -12.86
C THR A 56 -2.60 9.44 -12.82
N LEU A 57 -3.56 9.25 -13.71
CA LEU A 57 -4.23 7.96 -13.82
C LEU A 57 -3.24 6.85 -14.18
N ASP A 58 -2.32 7.14 -15.11
CA ASP A 58 -1.33 6.15 -15.52
C ASP A 58 -0.44 5.72 -14.37
N ALA A 59 0.04 6.67 -13.56
CA ALA A 59 0.87 6.37 -12.40
C ALA A 59 0.11 5.51 -11.38
N TYR A 60 -1.15 5.85 -11.13
CA TYR A 60 -2.00 5.08 -10.22
C TYR A 60 -2.20 3.64 -10.71
N MET A 61 -2.56 3.47 -11.97
CA MET A 61 -2.80 2.15 -12.54
C MET A 61 -1.53 1.30 -12.60
N ASP A 62 -0.42 1.92 -13.00
CA ASP A 62 0.86 1.23 -13.08
C ASP A 62 1.30 0.75 -11.69
N LEU A 63 1.17 1.60 -10.68
CA LEU A 63 1.52 1.24 -9.31
C LEU A 63 0.64 0.10 -8.81
N LYS A 64 -0.66 0.18 -9.04
CA LYS A 64 -1.59 -0.86 -8.60
C LYS A 64 -1.23 -2.21 -9.23
N LEU A 65 -1.00 -2.24 -10.53
CA LEU A 65 -0.63 -3.48 -11.22
C LEU A 65 0.71 -4.03 -10.72
N PHE A 66 1.68 -3.15 -10.50
CA PHE A 66 2.96 -3.55 -9.94
C PHE A 66 2.79 -4.21 -8.57
N LEU A 67 2.01 -3.59 -7.70
CA LEU A 67 1.79 -4.11 -6.34
C LEU A 67 1.01 -5.42 -6.36
N GLU A 68 0.02 -5.55 -7.23
CA GLU A 68 -0.73 -6.80 -7.35
C GLU A 68 0.17 -7.93 -7.84
N GLY A 69 1.08 -7.64 -8.77
CA GLY A 69 2.07 -8.62 -9.21
C GLY A 69 3.07 -8.97 -8.11
N LEU A 70 3.48 -7.98 -7.32
CA LEU A 70 4.45 -8.19 -6.25
C LEU A 70 3.90 -9.08 -5.14
N PHE A 71 2.64 -8.87 -4.75
CA PHE A 71 2.04 -9.57 -3.63
C PHE A 71 1.19 -10.77 -4.05
N GLY A 72 0.89 -10.91 -5.35
CA GLY A 72 0.11 -12.03 -5.87
C GLY A 72 -1.33 -12.06 -5.39
N ARG A 73 -1.92 -10.89 -5.12
CA ARG A 73 -3.31 -10.77 -4.67
C ARG A 73 -3.88 -9.41 -5.02
N PRO A 74 -5.21 -9.25 -4.99
CA PRO A 74 -5.83 -7.95 -5.23
C PRO A 74 -5.35 -6.91 -4.23
N VAL A 75 -5.10 -5.70 -4.72
CA VAL A 75 -4.67 -4.56 -3.90
C VAL A 75 -5.73 -3.48 -4.01
N ASP A 76 -6.23 -3.04 -2.86
CA ASP A 76 -7.11 -1.87 -2.77
C ASP A 76 -6.21 -0.66 -2.53
N LEU A 77 -5.92 0.06 -3.61
CA LEU A 77 -5.00 1.20 -3.56
C LEU A 77 -5.81 2.49 -3.46
N VAL A 78 -5.78 3.11 -2.28
CA VAL A 78 -6.56 4.29 -1.97
C VAL A 78 -5.68 5.53 -2.06
N LEU A 79 -6.15 6.55 -2.78
CA LEU A 79 -5.47 7.84 -2.82
C LEU A 79 -5.77 8.59 -1.52
N ALA A 80 -4.73 9.05 -0.83
CA ALA A 80 -4.90 9.75 0.45
C ALA A 80 -5.81 10.97 0.33
N ASP A 81 -5.69 11.72 -0.77
CA ASP A 81 -6.49 12.93 -0.98
C ASP A 81 -7.93 12.63 -1.43
N ALA A 82 -8.24 11.38 -1.78
CA ALA A 82 -9.60 10.96 -2.09
C ALA A 82 -10.38 10.51 -0.85
N ILE A 83 -9.71 10.33 0.28
CA ILE A 83 -10.36 9.96 1.53
C ILE A 83 -11.11 11.18 2.08
N LYS A 84 -12.35 10.97 2.53
CA LYS A 84 -13.13 12.05 3.14
C LYS A 84 -12.33 12.69 4.29
N PRO A 85 -12.29 14.03 4.38
CA PRO A 85 -11.42 14.70 5.38
C PRO A 85 -11.59 14.19 6.81
N ARG A 86 -12.81 13.86 7.24
CA ARG A 86 -13.06 13.36 8.59
C ARG A 86 -12.46 11.98 8.86
N LEU A 87 -12.21 11.20 7.79
CA LEU A 87 -11.65 9.85 7.89
C LEU A 87 -10.17 9.80 7.59
N ARG A 88 -9.64 10.86 6.97
CA ARG A 88 -8.25 10.88 6.51
C ARG A 88 -7.26 10.78 7.67
N GLY A 89 -7.46 11.57 8.73
CA GLY A 89 -6.59 11.56 9.89
C GLY A 89 -6.47 10.16 10.50
N PRO A 90 -7.62 9.54 10.91
CA PRO A 90 -7.57 8.20 11.49
C PRO A 90 -6.93 7.15 10.59
N ILE A 91 -7.22 7.17 9.29
CA ILE A 91 -6.64 6.20 8.35
C ILE A 91 -5.13 6.39 8.23
N LEU A 92 -4.67 7.65 8.10
CA LEU A 92 -3.25 7.93 7.96
C LEU A 92 -2.49 7.68 9.27
N GLU A 93 -3.11 7.90 10.42
CA GLU A 93 -2.51 7.58 11.70
C GLU A 93 -2.33 6.08 11.90
N ASP A 94 -3.30 5.29 11.42
CA ASP A 94 -3.24 3.82 11.50
C ASP A 94 -2.29 3.22 10.47
N ALA A 95 -1.98 3.94 9.40
CA ALA A 95 -1.16 3.41 8.32
C ALA A 95 0.27 3.14 8.79
N VAL A 96 0.80 1.98 8.41
CA VAL A 96 2.17 1.58 8.71
C VAL A 96 3.00 1.70 7.44
N HIS A 97 4.12 2.40 7.52
CA HIS A 97 4.98 2.67 6.38
C HIS A 97 6.27 1.88 6.46
N ALA A 98 6.72 1.36 5.31
CA ALA A 98 8.08 0.82 5.22
C ALA A 98 9.07 1.99 5.31
N PRO A 99 10.31 1.75 5.83
CA PRO A 99 11.32 2.81 5.87
C PRO A 99 11.51 3.44 4.49
N GLY A 100 11.44 4.77 4.43
CA GLY A 100 11.57 5.52 3.18
C GLY A 100 10.27 5.69 2.40
N LEU A 101 9.21 5.04 2.79
CA LEU A 101 7.89 5.16 2.20
C LEU A 101 6.89 5.61 3.25
#